data_ed98d4e7c63c2ffca37be21cffa8cfa5
#
_entry.id   ed98d4e7c63c2ffca37be21cffa8cfa5
#
_cell.length_a   1.000
_cell.length_b   1.000
_cell.length_c   1.000
_cell.angle_alpha   90.00
_cell.angle_beta   90.00
_cell.angle_gamma   90.00
#
_symmetry.space_group_name_H-M   'P 1'
#
loop_
_entity.id
_entity.type
_entity.pdbx_description
1 polymer ?
#
loop_
_entity_poly.entity_id
_entity_poly.type
_entity_poly.pdbx_seq_one_letter_code
_entity_poly.pdbx_strand_id
1 'polypeptide(L)'
;NVLEMVNYLKKIHQKPIEIIGLSAPGLANETNSCIAHLPNRLHGLENFIWEQYFETKTFVINDAHAALMAEAKFGAIKGYKNAILITLGTGVGGGILINGELYQGLSQMAGHIGHISISHNDDERSILGIPGSLEYALGNYSIERRSAGRFKSTYELIKTFKENDPFAQWLWLDSVRKLGISLASFINVFSPEIIVLSGGITLAGDLLFEPLNVFIDMYEFRPKGKITKIEKAHFDDLSGAIGAAAFAMNKTISSI
;
A
#
# COMPACT_ATOMS: atom_id res chain seq x y z
N ASN A 1 -0.34 -20.74 -12.35
CA ASN A 1 1.01 -21.07 -11.87
C ASN A 1 2.01 -20.03 -12.39
N VAL A 2 2.91 -19.53 -11.51
CA VAL A 2 3.84 -18.44 -11.89
C VAL A 2 4.80 -18.88 -13.00
N LEU A 3 5.28 -20.12 -12.97
CA LEU A 3 6.16 -20.68 -14.01
C LEU A 3 5.48 -20.74 -15.38
N GLU A 4 4.22 -21.11 -15.43
CA GLU A 4 3.44 -21.13 -16.68
C GLU A 4 3.34 -19.72 -17.29
N MET A 5 3.12 -18.71 -16.45
CA MET A 5 3.09 -17.31 -16.90
C MET A 5 4.46 -16.88 -17.44
N VAL A 6 5.55 -17.18 -16.74
CA VAL A 6 6.92 -16.87 -17.21
C VAL A 6 7.20 -17.57 -18.55
N ASN A 7 6.85 -18.85 -18.70
CA ASN A 7 7.03 -19.59 -19.93
C ASN A 7 6.15 -19.05 -21.09
N TYR A 8 4.93 -18.64 -20.77
CA TYR A 8 4.04 -17.99 -21.73
C TYR A 8 4.64 -16.67 -22.24
N LEU A 9 5.17 -15.82 -21.34
CA LEU A 9 5.82 -14.57 -21.70
C LEU A 9 7.08 -14.80 -22.54
N LYS A 10 7.91 -15.79 -22.19
CA LYS A 10 9.08 -16.20 -23.01
C LYS A 10 8.67 -16.56 -24.43
N LYS A 11 7.58 -17.29 -24.57
CA LYS A 11 7.05 -17.74 -25.88
C LYS A 11 6.53 -16.58 -26.75
N ILE A 12 5.81 -15.62 -26.10
CA ILE A 12 5.22 -14.49 -26.85
C ILE A 12 6.30 -13.52 -27.33
N HIS A 13 7.23 -13.16 -26.46
CA HIS A 13 8.20 -12.09 -26.79
C HIS A 13 9.37 -12.55 -27.64
N GLN A 14 9.58 -13.87 -27.80
CA GLN A 14 10.67 -14.47 -28.59
C GLN A 14 12.06 -13.89 -28.26
N LYS A 15 12.21 -13.29 -27.07
CA LYS A 15 13.45 -12.72 -26.54
C LYS A 15 13.77 -13.38 -25.20
N PRO A 16 15.07 -13.51 -24.85
CA PRO A 16 15.44 -13.98 -23.53
C PRO A 16 14.90 -13.02 -22.46
N ILE A 17 14.39 -13.57 -21.36
CA ILE A 17 14.04 -12.83 -20.17
C ILE A 17 15.33 -12.72 -19.33
N GLU A 18 15.82 -11.50 -19.17
CA GLU A 18 17.06 -11.22 -18.44
C GLU A 18 16.83 -11.10 -16.93
N ILE A 19 15.63 -10.61 -16.53
CA ILE A 19 15.29 -10.33 -15.16
C ILE A 19 13.79 -10.54 -14.91
N ILE A 20 13.45 -11.00 -13.71
CA ILE A 20 12.07 -11.17 -13.25
C ILE A 20 11.85 -10.34 -11.98
N GLY A 21 10.77 -9.57 -11.94
CA GLY A 21 10.25 -8.93 -10.74
C GLY A 21 8.99 -9.62 -10.26
N LEU A 22 8.92 -10.00 -9.00
CA LEU A 22 7.75 -10.61 -8.37
C LEU A 22 7.21 -9.72 -7.26
N SER A 23 5.91 -9.46 -7.30
CA SER A 23 5.17 -8.84 -6.20
C SER A 23 4.53 -9.94 -5.36
N ALA A 24 4.75 -9.92 -4.07
CA ALA A 24 4.21 -10.90 -3.13
C ALA A 24 3.83 -10.26 -1.79
N PRO A 25 2.81 -10.79 -1.09
CA PRO A 25 2.53 -10.36 0.28
C PRO A 25 3.69 -10.77 1.22
N GLY A 26 3.79 -10.08 2.36
CA GLY A 26 4.82 -10.35 3.37
C GLY A 26 6.05 -9.46 3.25
N LEU A 27 7.05 -9.74 4.09
CA LEU A 27 8.32 -9.01 4.12
C LEU A 27 9.37 -9.73 3.28
N ALA A 28 9.95 -9.04 2.31
CA ALA A 28 11.10 -9.55 1.58
C ALA A 28 12.33 -9.60 2.50
N ASN A 29 13.33 -10.42 2.14
CA ASN A 29 14.63 -10.37 2.79
C ASN A 29 15.46 -9.16 2.30
N GLU A 30 16.59 -8.89 2.95
CA GLU A 30 17.43 -7.72 2.66
C GLU A 30 17.94 -7.65 1.21
N THR A 31 18.11 -8.81 0.57
CA THR A 31 18.55 -8.90 -0.83
C THR A 31 17.41 -8.91 -1.83
N ASN A 32 16.15 -8.91 -1.37
CA ASN A 32 14.96 -9.05 -2.20
C ASN A 32 14.96 -10.35 -3.04
N SER A 33 15.56 -11.44 -2.54
CA SER A 33 15.62 -12.73 -3.24
C SER A 33 14.45 -13.66 -2.89
N CYS A 34 13.80 -13.45 -1.76
CA CYS A 34 12.65 -14.21 -1.28
C CYS A 34 11.77 -13.39 -0.33
N ILE A 35 10.60 -13.92 0.01
CA ILE A 35 9.81 -13.46 1.16
C ILE A 35 10.37 -14.14 2.41
N ALA A 36 10.87 -13.36 3.35
CA ALA A 36 11.44 -13.86 4.60
C ALA A 36 10.40 -14.06 5.71
N HIS A 37 9.28 -13.31 5.67
CA HIS A 37 8.25 -13.38 6.71
C HIS A 37 6.85 -13.22 6.13
N LEU A 38 6.05 -14.29 6.25
CA LEU A 38 4.64 -14.33 5.84
C LEU A 38 3.88 -15.36 6.70
N PRO A 39 3.70 -15.13 8.00
CA PRO A 39 3.17 -16.12 8.92
C PRO A 39 1.74 -16.53 8.54
N ASN A 40 1.49 -17.84 8.56
CA ASN A 40 0.18 -18.46 8.37
C ASN A 40 -0.51 -18.16 7.02
N ARG A 41 0.25 -17.75 6.00
CA ARG A 41 -0.27 -17.49 4.64
C ARG A 41 0.65 -18.11 3.61
N LEU A 42 0.09 -18.60 2.50
CA LEU A 42 0.81 -19.13 1.34
C LEU A 42 1.99 -20.06 1.71
N HIS A 43 1.67 -21.20 2.36
CA HIS A 43 2.66 -22.19 2.80
C HIS A 43 3.67 -22.51 1.70
N GLY A 44 4.95 -22.52 2.06
CA GLY A 44 6.06 -22.77 1.13
C GLY A 44 6.60 -21.55 0.40
N LEU A 45 6.01 -20.35 0.60
CA LEU A 45 6.51 -19.10 0.00
C LEU A 45 7.69 -18.52 0.79
N GLU A 46 7.69 -18.68 2.12
CA GLU A 46 8.78 -18.16 2.96
C GLU A 46 10.11 -18.85 2.60
N ASN A 47 11.13 -18.03 2.43
CA ASN A 47 12.49 -18.42 2.07
C ASN A 47 12.62 -19.20 0.73
N PHE A 48 11.60 -19.15 -0.12
CA PHE A 48 11.65 -19.77 -1.43
C PHE A 48 12.50 -18.92 -2.38
N ILE A 49 13.59 -19.46 -2.90
CA ILE A 49 14.53 -18.74 -3.77
C ILE A 49 14.07 -18.84 -5.22
N TRP A 50 13.38 -17.82 -5.68
CA TRP A 50 12.76 -17.77 -6.99
C TRP A 50 13.77 -17.80 -8.15
N GLU A 51 14.96 -17.20 -7.96
CA GLU A 51 16.02 -17.18 -8.96
C GLU A 51 16.48 -18.61 -9.32
N GLN A 52 16.58 -19.50 -8.33
CA GLN A 52 16.90 -20.91 -8.58
C GLN A 52 15.78 -21.64 -9.32
N TYR A 53 14.53 -21.29 -9.03
CA TYR A 53 13.37 -21.94 -9.64
C TYR A 53 13.16 -21.52 -11.10
N PHE A 54 13.46 -20.27 -11.47
CA PHE A 54 13.31 -19.77 -12.83
C PHE A 54 14.58 -19.83 -13.66
N GLU A 55 15.73 -20.15 -13.05
CA GLU A 55 17.06 -20.07 -13.67
C GLU A 55 17.31 -18.70 -14.31
N THR A 56 16.77 -17.65 -13.69
CA THR A 56 16.78 -16.29 -14.20
C THR A 56 16.85 -15.33 -13.01
N LYS A 57 17.65 -14.27 -13.12
CA LYS A 57 17.76 -13.25 -12.07
C LYS A 57 16.38 -12.76 -11.64
N THR A 58 16.07 -12.92 -10.35
CA THR A 58 14.73 -12.65 -9.85
C THR A 58 14.78 -11.83 -8.56
N PHE A 59 13.99 -10.76 -8.53
CA PHE A 59 13.77 -9.96 -7.33
C PHE A 59 12.34 -10.08 -6.85
N VAL A 60 12.17 -10.14 -5.52
CA VAL A 60 10.88 -10.20 -4.86
C VAL A 60 10.69 -8.93 -4.02
N ILE A 61 9.52 -8.34 -4.12
CA ILE A 61 9.16 -7.11 -3.41
C ILE A 61 7.77 -7.25 -2.78
N ASN A 62 7.55 -6.60 -1.64
CA ASN A 62 6.22 -6.50 -1.04
C ASN A 62 5.22 -5.84 -2.01
N ASP A 63 3.95 -6.24 -1.95
CA ASP A 63 2.88 -5.76 -2.84
C ASP A 63 2.64 -4.24 -2.75
N ALA A 64 2.63 -3.66 -1.56
CA ALA A 64 2.48 -2.21 -1.40
C ALA A 64 3.74 -1.44 -1.84
N HIS A 65 4.94 -2.00 -1.60
CA HIS A 65 6.19 -1.44 -2.14
C HIS A 65 6.20 -1.52 -3.67
N ALA A 66 5.69 -2.60 -4.27
CA ALA A 66 5.55 -2.70 -5.72
C ALA A 66 4.59 -1.62 -6.24
N ALA A 67 3.44 -1.42 -5.60
CA ALA A 67 2.51 -0.36 -5.99
C ALA A 67 3.18 1.02 -5.98
N LEU A 68 3.98 1.34 -4.94
CA LEU A 68 4.77 2.56 -4.92
C LEU A 68 5.73 2.67 -6.11
N MET A 69 6.44 1.59 -6.44
CA MET A 69 7.41 1.60 -7.55
C MET A 69 6.74 1.78 -8.92
N ALA A 70 5.52 1.23 -9.09
CA ALA A 70 4.73 1.48 -10.30
C ALA A 70 4.38 2.96 -10.44
N GLU A 71 3.86 3.57 -9.39
CA GLU A 71 3.49 4.97 -9.37
C GLU A 71 4.70 5.91 -9.50
N ALA A 72 5.83 5.56 -8.89
CA ALA A 72 7.08 6.33 -9.01
C ALA A 72 7.67 6.30 -10.43
N LYS A 73 7.56 5.18 -11.12
CA LYS A 73 8.14 5.03 -12.46
C LYS A 73 7.23 5.56 -13.56
N PHE A 74 5.91 5.32 -13.47
CA PHE A 74 5.00 5.52 -14.58
C PHE A 74 3.69 6.25 -14.21
N GLY A 75 3.38 6.43 -12.93
CA GLY A 75 2.10 6.93 -12.42
C GLY A 75 2.17 8.29 -11.74
N ALA A 76 1.32 8.48 -10.73
CA ALA A 76 1.11 9.74 -10.03
C ALA A 76 2.35 10.27 -9.28
N ILE A 77 3.30 9.38 -8.92
CA ILE A 77 4.54 9.76 -8.19
C ILE A 77 5.68 10.11 -9.16
N LYS A 78 5.49 9.92 -10.46
CA LYS A 78 6.55 10.18 -11.44
C LYS A 78 7.08 11.62 -11.36
N GLY A 79 8.40 11.74 -11.16
CA GLY A 79 9.10 13.03 -11.04
C GLY A 79 9.21 13.58 -9.63
N TYR A 80 8.50 13.01 -8.65
CA TYR A 80 8.67 13.34 -7.23
C TYR A 80 9.80 12.51 -6.62
N LYS A 81 10.53 13.09 -5.65
CA LYS A 81 11.63 12.42 -4.96
C LYS A 81 11.22 11.90 -3.58
N ASN A 82 10.28 12.57 -2.93
CA ASN A 82 9.82 12.19 -1.60
C ASN A 82 8.31 12.00 -1.64
N ALA A 83 7.87 10.76 -1.52
CA ALA A 83 6.46 10.40 -1.66
C ALA A 83 6.09 9.28 -0.70
N ILE A 84 4.80 9.18 -0.40
CA ILE A 84 4.22 8.07 0.34
C ILE A 84 3.09 7.50 -0.50
N LEU A 85 3.03 6.18 -0.64
CA LEU A 85 1.87 5.50 -1.18
C LEU A 85 1.21 4.70 -0.07
N ILE A 86 -0.13 4.74 -0.01
CA ILE A 86 -0.93 3.97 0.92
C ILE A 86 -1.94 3.14 0.14
N THR A 87 -1.96 1.84 0.41
CA THR A 87 -2.96 0.92 -0.17
C THR A 87 -4.11 0.73 0.80
N LEU A 88 -5.34 1.00 0.35
CA LEU A 88 -6.58 0.91 1.11
C LEU A 88 -7.46 -0.20 0.53
N GLY A 89 -7.41 -1.38 1.13
CA GLY A 89 -8.11 -2.57 0.63
C GLY A 89 -8.63 -3.47 1.74
N THR A 90 -8.34 -4.76 1.68
CA THR A 90 -8.64 -5.72 2.77
C THR A 90 -8.01 -5.24 4.07
N GLY A 91 -6.74 -4.89 4.03
CA GLY A 91 -6.01 -4.19 5.09
C GLY A 91 -5.52 -2.83 4.61
N VAL A 92 -4.52 -2.30 5.30
CA VAL A 92 -3.83 -1.05 4.96
C VAL A 92 -2.33 -1.32 4.85
N GLY A 93 -1.79 -1.14 3.66
CA GLY A 93 -0.36 -1.21 3.39
C GLY A 93 0.21 0.14 2.99
N GLY A 94 1.49 0.16 2.64
CA GLY A 94 2.10 1.37 2.11
C GLY A 94 3.56 1.21 1.72
N GLY A 95 4.13 2.29 1.24
CA GLY A 95 5.54 2.41 0.89
C GLY A 95 5.99 3.86 0.94
N ILE A 96 7.28 4.05 1.14
CA ILE A 96 7.92 5.36 1.30
C ILE A 96 9.03 5.51 0.27
N LEU A 97 9.00 6.61 -0.47
CA LEU A 97 10.06 7.03 -1.38
C LEU A 97 10.83 8.18 -0.74
N ILE A 98 12.15 8.06 -0.65
CA ILE A 98 13.04 9.11 -0.15
C ILE A 98 14.15 9.34 -1.17
N ASN A 99 14.32 10.57 -1.60
CA ASN A 99 15.31 10.96 -2.62
C ASN A 99 15.19 10.17 -3.94
N GLY A 100 13.99 9.71 -4.29
CA GLY A 100 13.73 8.92 -5.48
C GLY A 100 13.95 7.41 -5.32
N GLU A 101 14.35 6.96 -4.12
CA GLU A 101 14.62 5.56 -3.82
C GLU A 101 13.57 5.00 -2.85
N LEU A 102 13.20 3.72 -3.05
CA LEU A 102 12.34 3.00 -2.13
C LEU A 102 13.05 2.85 -0.78
N TYR A 103 12.45 3.43 0.26
CA TYR A 103 12.95 3.29 1.63
C TYR A 103 12.35 2.04 2.27
N GLN A 104 13.17 1.03 2.48
CA GLN A 104 12.75 -0.26 3.04
C GLN A 104 13.07 -0.40 4.54
N GLY A 105 13.96 0.44 5.07
CA GLY A 105 14.37 0.40 6.48
C GLY A 105 15.06 -0.91 6.85
N LEU A 106 15.22 -1.12 8.15
CA LEU A 106 15.75 -2.38 8.69
C LEU A 106 14.72 -3.51 8.44
N SER A 107 15.19 -4.64 7.97
CA SER A 107 14.36 -5.84 7.73
C SER A 107 13.14 -5.60 6.83
N GLN A 108 13.22 -4.66 5.92
CA GLN A 108 12.16 -4.32 4.94
C GLN A 108 10.84 -3.84 5.56
N MET A 109 10.84 -3.41 6.84
CA MET A 109 9.62 -3.07 7.57
C MET A 109 9.13 -1.63 7.35
N ALA A 110 9.92 -0.74 6.74
CA ALA A 110 9.47 0.61 6.48
C ALA A 110 8.29 0.64 5.50
N GLY A 111 7.34 1.52 5.72
CA GLY A 111 6.16 1.65 4.86
C GLY A 111 4.96 0.78 5.24
N HIS A 112 5.05 -0.09 6.25
CA HIS A 112 3.90 -0.83 6.77
C HIS A 112 2.97 0.07 7.60
N ILE A 113 2.44 1.07 6.95
CA ILE A 113 1.70 2.22 7.52
C ILE A 113 0.44 1.80 8.27
N GLY A 114 -0.22 0.73 7.82
CA GLY A 114 -1.42 0.21 8.48
C GLY A 114 -1.23 -0.21 9.93
N HIS A 115 0.01 -0.50 10.33
CA HIS A 115 0.33 -0.98 11.67
C HIS A 115 0.61 0.12 12.70
N ILE A 116 0.56 1.40 12.31
CA ILE A 116 0.65 2.47 13.31
C ILE A 116 -0.56 2.44 14.23
N SER A 117 -0.35 2.65 15.53
CA SER A 117 -1.43 2.85 16.49
C SER A 117 -1.88 4.31 16.49
N ILE A 118 -3.17 4.54 16.24
CA ILE A 118 -3.81 5.87 16.16
C ILE A 118 -4.77 6.11 17.31
N SER A 119 -5.01 5.10 18.14
CA SER A 119 -5.87 5.18 19.30
C SER A 119 -5.24 4.40 20.47
N HIS A 120 -5.16 5.04 21.64
CA HIS A 120 -4.69 4.41 22.88
C HIS A 120 -5.84 3.84 23.74
N ASN A 121 -7.08 4.19 23.40
CA ASN A 121 -8.28 3.72 24.12
C ASN A 121 -8.99 2.56 23.36
N ASP A 122 -8.40 2.07 22.29
CA ASP A 122 -8.98 1.04 21.44
C ASP A 122 -8.13 -0.23 21.52
N ASP A 123 -8.67 -1.26 22.17
CA ASP A 123 -8.03 -2.58 22.29
C ASP A 123 -8.29 -3.48 21.07
N GLU A 124 -9.04 -2.99 20.08
CA GLU A 124 -9.31 -3.70 18.85
C GLU A 124 -8.02 -3.85 18.00
N ARG A 125 -7.81 -5.06 17.52
CA ARG A 125 -6.53 -5.45 16.95
C ARG A 125 -6.56 -5.58 15.43
N SER A 126 -5.44 -5.20 14.80
CA SER A 126 -5.16 -5.45 13.38
C SER A 126 -5.06 -6.95 13.08
N ILE A 127 -4.93 -7.31 11.79
CA ILE A 127 -4.66 -8.69 11.36
C ILE A 127 -3.43 -9.27 12.05
N LEU A 128 -2.41 -8.45 12.32
CA LEU A 128 -1.19 -8.86 13.03
C LEU A 128 -1.24 -8.65 14.56
N GLY A 129 -2.40 -8.32 15.12
CA GLY A 129 -2.60 -8.21 16.54
C GLY A 129 -2.22 -6.85 17.16
N ILE A 130 -1.96 -5.82 16.39
CA ILE A 130 -1.60 -4.48 16.88
C ILE A 130 -2.85 -3.72 17.30
N PRO A 131 -2.94 -3.25 18.57
CA PRO A 131 -4.12 -2.57 19.07
C PRO A 131 -4.21 -1.13 18.50
N GLY A 132 -5.45 -0.63 18.33
CA GLY A 132 -5.74 0.73 17.91
C GLY A 132 -5.15 1.13 16.55
N SER A 133 -4.92 0.16 15.65
CA SER A 133 -4.20 0.39 14.41
C SER A 133 -5.02 1.10 13.33
N LEU A 134 -4.32 1.82 12.44
CA LEU A 134 -4.94 2.41 11.25
C LEU A 134 -5.59 1.34 10.37
N GLU A 135 -4.96 0.18 10.25
CA GLU A 135 -5.49 -0.94 9.48
C GLU A 135 -6.85 -1.41 10.02
N TYR A 136 -7.01 -1.52 11.34
CA TYR A 136 -8.32 -1.84 11.93
C TYR A 136 -9.35 -0.75 11.66
N ALA A 137 -8.95 0.51 11.72
CA ALA A 137 -9.85 1.64 11.54
C ALA A 137 -10.39 1.80 10.11
N LEU A 138 -9.70 1.27 9.09
CA LEU A 138 -9.99 1.46 7.67
C LEU A 138 -10.18 0.18 6.88
N GLY A 139 -9.43 -0.87 7.20
CA GLY A 139 -9.42 -2.11 6.43
C GLY A 139 -10.81 -2.73 6.24
N ASN A 140 -11.06 -3.24 5.05
CA ASN A 140 -12.34 -3.90 4.76
C ASN A 140 -12.59 -5.14 5.64
N TYR A 141 -11.50 -5.82 6.11
CA TYR A 141 -11.61 -7.00 6.98
C TYR A 141 -12.28 -6.70 8.33
N SER A 142 -12.19 -5.47 8.83
CA SER A 142 -12.70 -5.06 10.15
C SER A 142 -14.12 -4.47 10.10
N ILE A 143 -14.66 -4.22 8.89
CA ILE A 143 -15.92 -3.47 8.73
C ILE A 143 -17.12 -4.13 9.42
N GLU A 144 -17.21 -5.45 9.36
CA GLU A 144 -18.29 -6.19 9.99
C GLU A 144 -18.26 -5.99 11.51
N ARG A 145 -17.08 -6.07 12.14
CA ARG A 145 -16.90 -5.87 13.56
C ARG A 145 -17.15 -4.41 13.96
N ARG A 146 -16.56 -3.45 13.23
CA ARG A 146 -16.75 -2.01 13.50
C ARG A 146 -18.21 -1.55 13.33
N SER A 147 -18.98 -2.23 12.48
CA SER A 147 -20.40 -1.94 12.27
C SER A 147 -21.35 -2.78 13.13
N ALA A 148 -20.83 -3.54 14.11
CA ALA A 148 -21.61 -4.50 14.89
C ALA A 148 -22.44 -5.47 14.01
N GLY A 149 -21.84 -5.95 12.91
CA GLY A 149 -22.46 -6.90 11.97
C GLY A 149 -23.38 -6.27 10.93
N ARG A 150 -23.52 -4.94 10.91
CA ARG A 150 -24.46 -4.25 10.01
C ARG A 150 -23.99 -4.23 8.55
N PHE A 151 -22.68 -4.14 8.33
CA PHE A 151 -22.08 -4.12 6.99
C PHE A 151 -21.05 -5.23 6.82
N LYS A 152 -21.10 -5.93 5.68
CA LYS A 152 -20.13 -7.00 5.34
C LYS A 152 -18.92 -6.46 4.58
N SER A 153 -19.00 -5.27 4.04
CA SER A 153 -17.96 -4.66 3.25
C SER A 153 -18.04 -3.13 3.29
N THR A 154 -16.89 -2.49 2.99
CA THR A 154 -16.84 -1.03 2.81
C THR A 154 -17.73 -0.58 1.65
N TYR A 155 -17.92 -1.44 0.63
CA TYR A 155 -18.85 -1.16 -0.46
C TYR A 155 -20.29 -1.00 0.05
N GLU A 156 -20.78 -1.91 0.91
CA GLU A 156 -22.11 -1.80 1.53
C GLU A 156 -22.23 -0.55 2.41
N LEU A 157 -21.20 -0.26 3.21
CA LEU A 157 -21.15 0.96 4.01
C LEU A 157 -21.30 2.21 3.14
N ILE A 158 -20.54 2.34 2.05
CA ILE A 158 -20.61 3.49 1.14
C ILE A 158 -21.96 3.57 0.43
N LYS A 159 -22.54 2.44 0.03
CA LYS A 159 -23.88 2.41 -0.55
C LYS A 159 -24.90 2.99 0.43
N THR A 160 -24.90 2.54 1.67
CA THR A 160 -25.83 2.99 2.72
C THR A 160 -25.54 4.45 3.15
N PHE A 161 -24.27 4.87 3.12
CA PHE A 161 -23.90 6.27 3.30
C PHE A 161 -24.63 7.19 2.30
N LYS A 162 -24.69 6.80 1.01
CA LYS A 162 -25.39 7.56 -0.05
C LYS A 162 -26.90 7.62 0.15
N GLU A 163 -27.47 6.73 0.94
CA GLU A 163 -28.88 6.71 1.33
C GLU A 163 -29.15 7.62 2.56
N ASN A 164 -28.17 8.40 3.00
CA ASN A 164 -28.20 9.31 4.15
C ASN A 164 -28.44 8.61 5.49
N ASP A 165 -28.03 7.36 5.64
CA ASP A 165 -28.09 6.65 6.91
C ASP A 165 -27.10 7.28 7.94
N PRO A 166 -27.57 7.75 9.10
CA PRO A 166 -26.72 8.47 10.05
C PRO A 166 -25.58 7.61 10.63
N PHE A 167 -25.81 6.30 10.83
CA PHE A 167 -24.79 5.41 11.37
C PHE A 167 -23.71 5.12 10.31
N ALA A 168 -24.11 4.90 9.06
CA ALA A 168 -23.17 4.74 7.95
C ALA A 168 -22.31 6.00 7.75
N GLN A 169 -22.93 7.17 7.83
CA GLN A 169 -22.21 8.45 7.74
C GLN A 169 -21.20 8.62 8.87
N TRP A 170 -21.63 8.36 10.12
CA TRP A 170 -20.75 8.44 11.27
C TRP A 170 -19.56 7.48 11.15
N LEU A 171 -19.80 6.20 10.84
CA LEU A 171 -18.77 5.17 10.77
C LEU A 171 -17.76 5.46 9.65
N TRP A 172 -18.25 5.91 8.49
CA TRP A 172 -17.39 6.28 7.38
C TRP A 172 -16.53 7.51 7.69
N LEU A 173 -17.14 8.59 8.17
CA LEU A 173 -16.43 9.81 8.49
C LEU A 173 -15.43 9.63 9.65
N ASP A 174 -15.73 8.80 10.64
CA ASP A 174 -14.76 8.42 11.69
C ASP A 174 -13.54 7.70 11.09
N SER A 175 -13.76 6.78 10.15
CA SER A 175 -12.68 6.09 9.44
C SER A 175 -11.84 7.06 8.61
N VAL A 176 -12.47 7.95 7.85
CA VAL A 176 -11.77 8.96 7.03
C VAL A 176 -11.02 9.96 7.90
N ARG A 177 -11.57 10.37 9.05
CA ARG A 177 -10.88 11.23 10.02
C ARG A 177 -9.62 10.57 10.56
N LYS A 178 -9.68 9.29 10.91
CA LYS A 178 -8.51 8.52 11.38
C LYS A 178 -7.42 8.43 10.31
N LEU A 179 -7.82 8.27 9.06
CA LEU A 179 -6.89 8.38 7.92
C LEU A 179 -6.27 9.78 7.85
N GLY A 180 -7.07 10.84 7.91
CA GLY A 180 -6.62 12.23 7.85
C GLY A 180 -5.60 12.55 8.94
N ILE A 181 -5.83 12.13 10.18
CA ILE A 181 -4.88 12.26 11.29
C ILE A 181 -3.56 11.54 10.98
N SER A 182 -3.64 10.34 10.43
CA SER A 182 -2.45 9.56 10.07
C SER A 182 -1.65 10.23 8.96
N LEU A 183 -2.34 10.70 7.90
CA LEU A 183 -1.68 11.41 6.80
C LEU A 183 -1.02 12.71 7.26
N ALA A 184 -1.69 13.51 8.08
CA ALA A 184 -1.12 14.70 8.66
C ALA A 184 0.13 14.39 9.51
N SER A 185 0.10 13.31 10.27
CA SER A 185 1.27 12.84 11.03
C SER A 185 2.43 12.45 10.12
N PHE A 186 2.17 11.73 9.03
CA PHE A 186 3.22 11.39 8.05
C PHE A 186 3.75 12.62 7.33
N ILE A 187 2.89 13.59 6.99
CA ILE A 187 3.31 14.86 6.40
C ILE A 187 4.26 15.59 7.36
N ASN A 188 3.91 15.65 8.64
CA ASN A 188 4.72 16.33 9.65
C ASN A 188 6.07 15.62 9.92
N VAL A 189 6.15 14.30 9.75
CA VAL A 189 7.37 13.51 10.00
C VAL A 189 8.27 13.43 8.78
N PHE A 190 7.71 13.14 7.59
CA PHE A 190 8.48 12.86 6.38
C PHE A 190 8.54 14.02 5.40
N SER A 191 7.65 15.02 5.54
CA SER A 191 7.52 16.15 4.61
C SER A 191 7.50 15.73 3.13
N PRO A 192 6.62 14.80 2.73
CA PRO A 192 6.57 14.32 1.36
C PRO A 192 6.04 15.41 0.41
N GLU A 193 6.41 15.32 -0.86
CA GLU A 193 5.90 16.20 -1.91
C GLU A 193 4.48 15.79 -2.33
N ILE A 194 4.18 14.48 -2.22
CA ILE A 194 2.88 13.89 -2.59
C ILE A 194 2.61 12.64 -1.73
N ILE A 195 1.33 12.43 -1.40
CA ILE A 195 0.82 11.15 -0.91
C ILE A 195 -0.18 10.60 -1.92
N VAL A 196 -0.02 9.33 -2.28
CA VAL A 196 -0.89 8.65 -3.25
C VAL A 196 -1.67 7.55 -2.55
N LEU A 197 -2.99 7.55 -2.73
CA LEU A 197 -3.90 6.53 -2.20
C LEU A 197 -4.28 5.54 -3.31
N SER A 198 -4.10 4.27 -3.04
CA SER A 198 -4.41 3.14 -3.94
C SER A 198 -5.38 2.16 -3.28
N GLY A 199 -5.91 1.24 -4.05
CA GLY A 199 -6.77 0.15 -3.59
C GLY A 199 -8.26 0.46 -3.65
N GLY A 200 -9.09 -0.60 -3.45
CA GLY A 200 -10.53 -0.56 -3.73
C GLY A 200 -11.33 0.48 -2.94
N ILE A 201 -10.86 0.88 -1.75
CA ILE A 201 -11.55 1.90 -0.95
C ILE A 201 -11.48 3.29 -1.64
N THR A 202 -10.47 3.55 -2.47
CA THR A 202 -10.37 4.81 -3.22
C THR A 202 -11.47 4.99 -4.28
N LEU A 203 -12.18 3.92 -4.63
CA LEU A 203 -13.34 3.97 -5.53
C LEU A 203 -14.53 4.72 -4.91
N ALA A 204 -14.50 5.04 -3.61
CA ALA A 204 -15.45 5.95 -2.98
C ALA A 204 -15.38 7.38 -3.55
N GLY A 205 -14.29 7.74 -4.27
CA GLY A 205 -14.14 9.03 -4.94
C GLY A 205 -14.28 10.20 -3.98
N ASP A 206 -15.09 11.20 -4.34
CA ASP A 206 -15.26 12.42 -3.54
C ASP A 206 -15.74 12.15 -2.11
N LEU A 207 -16.48 11.05 -1.88
CA LEU A 207 -16.87 10.65 -0.51
C LEU A 207 -15.66 10.31 0.39
N LEU A 208 -14.52 9.98 -0.21
CA LEU A 208 -13.26 9.80 0.52
C LEU A 208 -12.44 11.10 0.50
N PHE A 209 -12.15 11.65 -0.69
CA PHE A 209 -11.15 12.70 -0.84
C PHE A 209 -11.58 14.04 -0.29
N GLU A 210 -12.86 14.44 -0.41
CA GLU A 210 -13.33 15.71 0.13
C GLU A 210 -13.23 15.77 1.66
N PRO A 211 -13.85 14.86 2.44
CA PRO A 211 -13.72 14.91 3.90
C PRO A 211 -12.28 14.63 4.37
N LEU A 212 -11.51 13.81 3.63
CA LEU A 212 -10.11 13.57 3.95
C LEU A 212 -9.29 14.86 3.93
N ASN A 213 -9.43 15.68 2.89
CA ASN A 213 -8.75 16.96 2.78
C ASN A 213 -9.12 17.89 3.94
N VAL A 214 -10.43 17.95 4.29
CA VAL A 214 -10.88 18.73 5.45
C VAL A 214 -10.21 18.27 6.74
N PHE A 215 -10.12 16.96 6.96
CA PHE A 215 -9.45 16.44 8.17
C PHE A 215 -7.94 16.67 8.15
N ILE A 216 -7.27 16.53 7.01
CA ILE A 216 -5.84 16.86 6.90
C ILE A 216 -5.61 18.33 7.25
N ASP A 217 -6.44 19.25 6.74
CA ASP A 217 -6.37 20.68 7.01
C ASP A 217 -6.40 21.02 8.51
N MET A 218 -7.08 20.21 9.31
CA MET A 218 -7.17 20.40 10.76
C MET A 218 -5.91 19.99 11.52
N TYR A 219 -5.13 19.04 11.00
CA TYR A 219 -4.04 18.39 11.74
C TYR A 219 -2.66 18.60 11.14
N GLU A 220 -2.57 19.04 9.88
CA GLU A 220 -1.31 19.23 9.18
C GLU A 220 -0.62 20.54 9.64
N PHE A 221 0.66 20.45 9.98
CA PHE A 221 1.51 21.61 10.17
C PHE A 221 1.94 22.18 8.83
N ARG A 222 1.52 23.42 8.51
CA ARG A 222 1.71 24.07 7.19
C ARG A 222 2.60 25.31 7.27
N PRO A 223 3.92 25.16 7.40
CA PRO A 223 4.80 26.31 7.40
C PRO A 223 4.71 27.04 6.06
N LYS A 224 4.47 28.36 6.12
CA LYS A 224 4.32 29.22 4.94
C LYS A 224 3.20 28.81 3.97
N GLY A 225 2.18 28.09 4.47
CA GLY A 225 1.03 27.66 3.66
C GLY A 225 1.33 26.54 2.65
N LYS A 226 2.46 25.86 2.76
CA LYS A 226 2.78 24.73 1.89
C LYS A 226 1.86 23.54 2.20
N ILE A 227 1.25 22.97 1.16
CA ILE A 227 0.31 21.85 1.23
C ILE A 227 0.92 20.64 0.54
N THR A 228 0.84 19.47 1.16
CA THR A 228 1.19 18.22 0.52
C THR A 228 0.05 17.75 -0.38
N LYS A 229 0.38 17.37 -1.61
CA LYS A 229 -0.59 16.90 -2.60
C LYS A 229 -1.11 15.51 -2.22
N ILE A 230 -2.43 15.30 -2.30
CA ILE A 230 -3.06 14.00 -2.08
C ILE A 230 -3.73 13.59 -3.38
N GLU A 231 -3.34 12.44 -3.94
CA GLU A 231 -3.87 11.96 -5.21
C GLU A 231 -4.29 10.47 -5.14
N LYS A 232 -5.16 10.08 -6.07
CA LYS A 232 -5.46 8.67 -6.34
C LYS A 232 -4.35 8.07 -7.19
N ALA A 233 -4.01 6.81 -6.93
CA ALA A 233 -3.10 6.01 -7.74
C ALA A 233 -3.59 5.89 -9.19
N HIS A 234 -2.64 5.83 -10.12
CA HIS A 234 -2.89 5.66 -11.54
C HIS A 234 -3.12 4.19 -11.91
N PHE A 235 -2.36 3.29 -11.26
CA PHE A 235 -2.45 1.84 -11.50
C PHE A 235 -3.26 1.17 -10.40
N ASP A 236 -4.33 0.49 -10.77
CA ASP A 236 -5.15 -0.32 -9.86
C ASP A 236 -4.54 -1.74 -9.72
N ASP A 237 -5.21 -2.77 -10.23
CA ASP A 237 -4.79 -4.18 -10.10
C ASP A 237 -3.45 -4.53 -10.77
N LEU A 238 -3.00 -3.71 -11.72
CA LEU A 238 -1.72 -3.92 -12.42
C LEU A 238 -0.51 -3.38 -11.66
N SER A 239 -0.72 -2.61 -10.60
CA SER A 239 0.35 -1.94 -9.83
C SER A 239 1.42 -2.91 -9.33
N GLY A 240 1.02 -4.09 -8.86
CA GLY A 240 1.94 -5.13 -8.39
C GLY A 240 2.91 -5.60 -9.47
N ALA A 241 2.40 -5.96 -10.64
CA ALA A 241 3.23 -6.47 -11.75
C ALA A 241 4.15 -5.38 -12.33
N ILE A 242 3.59 -4.20 -12.61
CA ILE A 242 4.35 -3.05 -13.14
C ILE A 242 5.44 -2.62 -12.16
N GLY A 243 5.10 -2.53 -10.88
CA GLY A 243 6.02 -2.09 -9.85
C GLY A 243 7.13 -3.09 -9.56
N ALA A 244 6.84 -4.38 -9.54
CA ALA A 244 7.85 -5.42 -9.39
C ALA A 244 8.85 -5.39 -10.56
N ALA A 245 8.36 -5.22 -11.79
CA ALA A 245 9.24 -5.05 -12.96
C ALA A 245 10.10 -3.78 -12.85
N ALA A 246 9.49 -2.64 -12.49
CA ALA A 246 10.21 -1.38 -12.29
C ALA A 246 11.30 -1.49 -11.22
N PHE A 247 11.00 -2.15 -10.11
CA PHE A 247 11.95 -2.40 -9.02
C PHE A 247 13.11 -3.27 -9.47
N ALA A 248 12.83 -4.39 -10.15
CA ALA A 248 13.86 -5.29 -10.66
C ALA A 248 14.81 -4.59 -11.63
N MET A 249 14.27 -3.77 -12.54
CA MET A 249 15.07 -2.96 -13.49
C MET A 249 15.99 -1.97 -12.76
N ASN A 250 15.49 -1.27 -11.73
CA ASN A 250 16.30 -0.33 -10.96
C ASN A 250 17.46 -1.02 -10.22
N LYS A 251 17.21 -2.21 -9.63
CA LYS A 251 18.27 -3.00 -8.96
C LYS A 251 19.38 -3.43 -9.91
N THR A 252 19.07 -3.67 -11.17
CA THR A 252 20.09 -4.07 -12.17
C THR A 252 20.93 -2.87 -12.60
N ILE A 253 20.32 -1.69 -12.77
CA ILE A 253 21.03 -0.47 -13.18
C ILE A 253 21.98 0.02 -12.06
N SER A 254 21.58 -0.10 -10.79
CA SER A 254 22.38 0.34 -9.64
C SER A 254 23.56 -0.62 -9.32
N SER A 255 23.64 -1.76 -10.00
CA SER A 255 24.69 -2.79 -9.80
C SER A 255 25.82 -2.69 -10.83
N ILE A 256 25.74 -1.73 -11.77
CA ILE A 256 26.75 -1.37 -12.76
C ILE A 256 27.42 -0.05 -12.35
#